data_9a7ad501800c192b56e8cbcdfe3ad7bf
#
_entry.id   9a7ad501800c192b56e8cbcdfe3ad7bf
#
_cell.length_a   1.000
_cell.length_b   1.000
_cell.length_c   1.000
_cell.angle_alpha   90.00
_cell.angle_beta   90.00
_cell.angle_gamma   90.00
#
_symmetry.space_group_name_H-M   'P 1'
#
loop_
_entity.id
_entity.type
_entity.pdbx_description
1 polymer ?
#
loop_
_entity_poly.entity_id
_entity_poly.type
_entity_poly.pdbx_seq_one_letter_code
_entity_poly.pdbx_strand_id
1 'polypeptide(L)'
;MNLELKTLRREAIPAALEKAHRYRLLNEPEQAESICEDVLRIDPDNQAALASLILALTDRFGSPRPVPPRYVRELLPRLTGDYERAYFAGIIAEREGIAWLRSSQPRSGEAAFVCFHDAMNHFETAEALSPPANDDALLRWNSCARMIMKHPDVYPSEETTTEVYVGD
;
A
#
# COMPACT_ATOMS: atom_id res chain seq x y z
N MET A 1 -29.72 -12.99 -11.27
CA MET A 1 -30.18 -12.77 -9.88
C MET A 1 -29.74 -11.39 -9.47
N ASN A 2 -30.67 -10.52 -9.08
CA ASN A 2 -30.33 -9.16 -8.62
C ASN A 2 -30.36 -9.17 -7.08
N LEU A 3 -29.18 -8.95 -6.45
CA LEU A 3 -29.04 -8.91 -5.00
C LEU A 3 -28.86 -7.45 -4.56
N GLU A 4 -29.66 -7.01 -3.60
CA GLU A 4 -29.50 -5.71 -2.98
C GLU A 4 -28.63 -5.85 -1.72
N LEU A 5 -27.57 -5.01 -1.64
CA LEU A 5 -26.71 -4.97 -0.46
C LEU A 5 -27.44 -4.29 0.71
N LYS A 6 -27.35 -4.89 1.88
CA LYS A 6 -27.88 -4.30 3.12
C LYS A 6 -27.00 -3.12 3.55
N THR A 7 -27.64 -2.11 4.13
CA THR A 7 -26.95 -0.91 4.60
C THR A 7 -26.47 -1.09 6.04
N LEU A 8 -25.17 -0.82 6.27
CA LEU A 8 -24.58 -0.76 7.62
C LEU A 8 -25.15 0.47 8.37
N ARG A 9 -25.39 0.35 9.67
CA ARG A 9 -25.76 1.48 10.52
C ARG A 9 -24.52 2.33 10.83
N ARG A 10 -24.66 3.65 10.84
CA ARG A 10 -23.55 4.58 11.08
C ARG A 10 -22.83 4.32 12.43
N GLU A 11 -23.60 3.98 13.46
CA GLU A 11 -23.08 3.68 14.81
C GLU A 11 -22.22 2.40 14.83
N ALA A 12 -22.37 1.52 13.85
CA ALA A 12 -21.61 0.27 13.76
C ALA A 12 -20.25 0.45 13.04
N ILE A 13 -19.96 1.62 12.45
CA ILE A 13 -18.72 1.88 11.70
C ILE A 13 -17.47 1.53 12.52
N PRO A 14 -17.27 1.99 13.77
CA PRO A 14 -16.05 1.67 14.52
C PRO A 14 -15.84 0.16 14.71
N ALA A 15 -16.88 -0.58 15.07
CA ALA A 15 -16.81 -2.03 15.22
C ALA A 15 -16.59 -2.76 13.88
N ALA A 16 -17.12 -2.24 12.79
CA ALA A 16 -16.90 -2.78 11.44
C ALA A 16 -15.43 -2.63 11.03
N LEU A 17 -14.82 -1.46 11.25
CA LEU A 17 -13.41 -1.21 10.93
C LEU A 17 -12.46 -2.07 11.79
N GLU A 18 -12.78 -2.25 13.08
CA GLU A 18 -12.03 -3.19 13.93
C GLU A 18 -12.10 -4.63 13.37
N LYS A 19 -13.27 -5.05 12.90
CA LYS A 19 -13.45 -6.36 12.26
C LYS A 19 -12.65 -6.45 10.95
N ALA A 20 -12.65 -5.42 10.11
CA ALA A 20 -11.83 -5.37 8.90
C ALA A 20 -10.34 -5.54 9.22
N HIS A 21 -9.85 -4.86 10.26
CA HIS A 21 -8.48 -5.04 10.72
C HIS A 21 -8.19 -6.49 11.13
N ARG A 22 -9.08 -7.13 11.89
CA ARG A 22 -8.93 -8.55 12.27
C ARG A 22 -8.90 -9.49 11.08
N TYR A 23 -9.74 -9.28 10.07
CA TYR A 23 -9.73 -10.09 8.85
C TYR A 23 -8.41 -9.97 8.09
N ARG A 24 -7.80 -8.78 8.04
CA ARG A 24 -6.47 -8.62 7.47
C ARG A 24 -5.42 -9.44 8.24
N LEU A 25 -5.43 -9.41 9.58
CA LEU A 25 -4.53 -10.21 10.41
C LEU A 25 -4.73 -11.72 10.23
N LEU A 26 -5.93 -12.15 9.88
CA LEU A 26 -6.25 -13.55 9.55
C LEU A 26 -5.93 -13.91 8.09
N ASN A 27 -5.32 -12.99 7.33
CA ASN A 27 -5.04 -13.15 5.90
C ASN A 27 -6.31 -13.37 5.05
N GLU A 28 -7.37 -12.67 5.41
CA GLU A 28 -8.65 -12.62 4.69
C GLU A 28 -8.93 -11.20 4.16
N PRO A 29 -8.09 -10.67 3.24
CA PRO A 29 -8.18 -9.28 2.78
C PRO A 29 -9.47 -8.97 2.02
N GLU A 30 -10.07 -9.94 1.33
CA GLU A 30 -11.34 -9.77 0.61
C GLU A 30 -12.50 -9.48 1.56
N GLN A 31 -12.50 -10.06 2.77
CA GLN A 31 -13.49 -9.75 3.81
C GLN A 31 -13.28 -8.34 4.36
N ALA A 32 -12.03 -7.94 4.56
CA ALA A 32 -11.69 -6.59 5.01
C ALA A 32 -12.10 -5.54 3.96
N GLU A 33 -11.81 -5.78 2.68
CA GLU A 33 -12.23 -4.95 1.55
C GLU A 33 -13.75 -4.74 1.56
N SER A 34 -14.54 -5.81 1.61
CA SER A 34 -16.00 -5.76 1.62
C SER A 34 -16.56 -4.91 2.77
N ILE A 35 -15.97 -5.02 3.98
CA ILE A 35 -16.38 -4.20 5.12
C ILE A 35 -16.04 -2.71 4.90
N CYS A 36 -14.85 -2.42 4.37
CA CYS A 36 -14.44 -1.03 4.09
C CYS A 36 -15.36 -0.40 3.03
N GLU A 37 -15.76 -1.15 2.00
CA GLU A 37 -16.71 -0.69 0.99
C GLU A 37 -18.08 -0.38 1.60
N ASP A 38 -18.58 -1.21 2.52
CA ASP A 38 -19.83 -0.95 3.23
C ASP A 38 -19.77 0.33 4.08
N VAL A 39 -18.63 0.58 4.74
CA VAL A 39 -18.41 1.83 5.49
C VAL A 39 -18.39 3.02 4.54
N LEU A 40 -17.63 2.95 3.44
CA LEU A 40 -17.49 4.04 2.48
C LEU A 40 -18.78 4.35 1.72
N ARG A 41 -19.70 3.41 1.64
CA ARG A 41 -21.05 3.64 1.09
C ARG A 41 -21.88 4.59 1.96
N ILE A 42 -21.64 4.61 3.28
CA ILE A 42 -22.37 5.44 4.23
C ILE A 42 -21.61 6.72 4.55
N ASP A 43 -20.29 6.63 4.61
CA ASP A 43 -19.37 7.71 4.96
C ASP A 43 -18.23 7.70 3.94
N PRO A 44 -18.45 8.30 2.74
CA PRO A 44 -17.50 8.23 1.61
C PRO A 44 -16.12 8.79 1.90
N ASP A 45 -16.02 9.73 2.85
CA ASP A 45 -14.77 10.41 3.21
C ASP A 45 -14.14 9.86 4.50
N ASN A 46 -14.60 8.71 4.98
CA ASN A 46 -14.07 8.07 6.18
C ASN A 46 -12.60 7.67 5.96
N GLN A 47 -11.70 8.42 6.58
CA GLN A 47 -10.25 8.26 6.38
C GLN A 47 -9.73 6.92 6.91
N ALA A 48 -10.27 6.42 8.01
CA ALA A 48 -9.89 5.11 8.56
C ALA A 48 -10.33 3.96 7.63
N ALA A 49 -11.51 4.08 7.00
CA ALA A 49 -11.99 3.12 6.02
C ALA A 49 -11.14 3.15 4.74
N LEU A 50 -10.78 4.35 4.24
CA LEU A 50 -9.90 4.50 3.07
C LEU A 50 -8.52 3.89 3.32
N ALA A 51 -7.90 4.19 4.46
CA ALA A 51 -6.61 3.61 4.84
C ALA A 51 -6.69 2.07 4.95
N SER A 52 -7.73 1.55 5.60
CA SER A 52 -7.95 0.10 5.75
C SER A 52 -8.21 -0.58 4.41
N LEU A 53 -8.94 0.08 3.50
CA LEU A 53 -9.19 -0.42 2.15
C LEU A 53 -7.88 -0.50 1.34
N ILE A 54 -7.07 0.56 1.32
CA ILE A 54 -5.76 0.56 0.66
C ILE A 54 -4.92 -0.62 1.17
N LEU A 55 -4.85 -0.82 2.48
CA LEU A 55 -4.09 -1.92 3.05
C LEU A 55 -4.64 -3.29 2.66
N ALA A 56 -5.97 -3.48 2.68
CA ALA A 56 -6.60 -4.74 2.29
C ALA A 56 -6.35 -5.07 0.81
N LEU A 57 -6.42 -4.06 -0.07
CA LEU A 57 -6.15 -4.21 -1.49
C LEU A 57 -4.67 -4.53 -1.75
N THR A 58 -3.73 -3.89 -1.04
CA THR A 58 -2.29 -4.18 -1.18
C THR A 58 -1.92 -5.56 -0.66
N ASP A 59 -2.61 -6.09 0.35
CA ASP A 59 -2.42 -7.47 0.84
C ASP A 59 -2.75 -8.51 -0.24
N ARG A 60 -3.49 -8.12 -1.30
CA ARG A 60 -3.83 -8.99 -2.46
C ARG A 60 -2.82 -8.92 -3.60
N PHE A 61 -1.80 -8.07 -3.54
CA PHE A 61 -0.77 -8.03 -4.58
C PHE A 61 -0.02 -9.37 -4.62
N GLY A 62 0.15 -9.93 -5.80
CA GLY A 62 0.77 -11.26 -5.98
C GLY A 62 -0.10 -12.45 -5.52
N SER A 63 -1.36 -12.24 -5.14
CA SER A 63 -2.31 -13.32 -4.84
C SER A 63 -2.86 -13.96 -6.12
N PRO A 64 -3.53 -15.13 -6.04
CA PRO A 64 -4.20 -15.74 -7.21
C PRO A 64 -5.28 -14.86 -7.86
N ARG A 65 -5.84 -13.91 -7.10
CA ARG A 65 -6.77 -12.88 -7.59
C ARG A 65 -6.22 -11.49 -7.29
N PRO A 66 -5.17 -11.07 -8.04
CA PRO A 66 -4.46 -9.83 -7.73
C PRO A 66 -5.32 -8.61 -8.06
N VAL A 67 -5.13 -7.57 -7.26
CA VAL A 67 -5.64 -6.23 -7.58
C VAL A 67 -4.53 -5.47 -8.29
N PRO A 68 -4.81 -4.84 -9.45
CA PRO A 68 -3.81 -4.01 -10.11
C PRO A 68 -3.44 -2.79 -9.24
N PRO A 69 -2.15 -2.50 -9.01
CA PRO A 69 -1.71 -1.40 -8.16
C PRO A 69 -2.27 -0.03 -8.57
N ARG A 70 -2.51 0.19 -9.88
CA ARG A 70 -3.12 1.43 -10.37
C ARG A 70 -4.47 1.76 -9.73
N TYR A 71 -5.34 0.76 -9.50
CA TYR A 71 -6.63 0.98 -8.84
C TYR A 71 -6.48 1.41 -7.38
N VAL A 72 -5.46 0.89 -6.71
CA VAL A 72 -5.19 1.27 -5.32
C VAL A 72 -4.66 2.70 -5.27
N ARG A 73 -3.81 3.09 -6.22
CA ARG A 73 -3.31 4.48 -6.33
C ARG A 73 -4.42 5.50 -6.56
N GLU A 74 -5.52 5.13 -7.22
CA GLU A 74 -6.69 6.00 -7.43
C GLU A 74 -7.40 6.39 -6.13
N LEU A 75 -7.15 5.68 -5.02
CA LEU A 75 -7.68 6.02 -3.70
C LEU A 75 -6.86 7.11 -2.99
N LEU A 76 -5.60 7.31 -3.33
CA LEU A 76 -4.70 8.26 -2.66
C LEU A 76 -5.24 9.70 -2.62
N PRO A 77 -5.80 10.27 -3.70
CA PRO A 77 -6.36 11.62 -3.69
C PRO A 77 -7.53 11.81 -2.72
N ARG A 78 -8.18 10.74 -2.28
CA ARG A 78 -9.29 10.77 -1.31
C ARG A 78 -8.80 10.90 0.13
N LEU A 79 -7.52 10.63 0.38
CA LEU A 79 -6.90 10.89 1.69
C LEU A 79 -6.69 12.40 1.86
N THR A 80 -7.05 12.95 3.02
CA THR A 80 -7.00 14.39 3.27
C THR A 80 -5.64 14.88 3.74
N GLY A 81 -4.85 14.03 4.42
CA GLY A 81 -3.53 14.38 4.95
C GLY A 81 -2.42 14.19 3.91
N ASP A 82 -1.47 15.13 3.85
CA ASP A 82 -0.30 15.02 2.98
C ASP A 82 0.63 13.89 3.43
N TYR A 83 0.78 13.72 4.75
CA TYR A 83 1.51 12.60 5.34
C TYR A 83 0.89 11.26 4.91
N GLU A 84 -0.41 11.10 5.09
CA GLU A 84 -1.12 9.86 4.75
C GLU A 84 -1.02 9.56 3.25
N ARG A 85 -1.15 10.56 2.38
CA ARG A 85 -0.98 10.37 0.94
C ARG A 85 0.41 9.86 0.59
N ALA A 86 1.46 10.48 1.13
CA ALA A 86 2.83 10.05 0.91
C ALA A 86 3.09 8.66 1.52
N TYR A 87 2.67 8.44 2.76
CA TYR A 87 2.87 7.17 3.45
C TYR A 87 2.21 6.00 2.73
N PHE A 88 0.94 6.13 2.34
CA PHE A 88 0.23 5.07 1.63
C PHE A 88 0.70 4.89 0.18
N ALA A 89 1.21 5.93 -0.48
CA ALA A 89 1.90 5.77 -1.76
C ALA A 89 3.15 4.89 -1.61
N GLY A 90 3.94 5.11 -0.56
CA GLY A 90 5.06 4.25 -0.20
C GLY A 90 4.66 2.80 0.08
N ILE A 91 3.58 2.58 0.85
CA ILE A 91 3.03 1.24 1.12
C ILE A 91 2.64 0.52 -0.18
N ILE A 92 1.98 1.19 -1.10
CA ILE A 92 1.57 0.60 -2.38
C ILE A 92 2.82 0.16 -3.18
N ALA A 93 3.81 1.03 -3.30
CA ALA A 93 5.05 0.74 -4.02
C ALA A 93 5.85 -0.40 -3.34
N GLU A 94 6.00 -0.39 -2.00
CA GLU A 94 6.65 -1.46 -1.24
C GLU A 94 5.98 -2.82 -1.50
N ARG A 95 4.66 -2.88 -1.42
CA ARG A 95 3.89 -4.12 -1.64
C ARG A 95 3.96 -4.62 -3.07
N GLU A 96 4.01 -3.72 -4.03
CA GLU A 96 4.25 -4.05 -5.43
C GLU A 96 5.64 -4.63 -5.62
N GLY A 97 6.68 -4.06 -5.02
CA GLY A 97 8.04 -4.59 -5.01
C GLY A 97 8.12 -6.01 -4.40
N ILE A 98 7.43 -6.26 -3.29
CA ILE A 98 7.33 -7.59 -2.68
C ILE A 98 6.63 -8.58 -3.62
N ALA A 99 5.59 -8.15 -4.34
CA ALA A 99 4.90 -8.99 -5.31
C ALA A 99 5.83 -9.37 -6.49
N TRP A 100 6.64 -8.42 -6.97
CA TRP A 100 7.66 -8.68 -7.99
C TRP A 100 8.72 -9.65 -7.51
N LEU A 101 9.22 -9.54 -6.27
CA LEU A 101 10.17 -10.50 -5.69
C LEU A 101 9.65 -11.93 -5.65
N ARG A 102 8.35 -12.12 -5.49
CA ARG A 102 7.69 -13.43 -5.49
C ARG A 102 7.33 -13.94 -6.88
N SER A 103 7.48 -13.07 -7.87
CA SER A 103 7.20 -13.41 -9.27
C SER A 103 8.36 -14.18 -9.89
N SER A 104 8.04 -15.15 -10.73
CA SER A 104 9.02 -15.84 -11.57
C SER A 104 9.19 -15.21 -12.96
N GLN A 105 8.69 -13.99 -13.16
CA GLN A 105 8.79 -13.31 -14.45
C GLN A 105 10.22 -12.82 -14.71
N PRO A 106 10.67 -12.79 -15.99
CA PRO A 106 11.95 -12.19 -16.34
C PRO A 106 12.06 -10.75 -15.85
N ARG A 107 13.24 -10.35 -15.35
CA ARG A 107 13.52 -9.00 -14.84
C ARG A 107 12.68 -8.60 -13.61
N SER A 108 12.10 -9.56 -12.89
CA SER A 108 11.32 -9.27 -11.68
C SER A 108 12.16 -8.56 -10.60
N GLY A 109 13.45 -8.85 -10.50
CA GLY A 109 14.37 -8.19 -9.57
C GLY A 109 14.59 -6.71 -9.89
N GLU A 110 14.73 -6.37 -11.17
CA GLU A 110 14.82 -4.95 -11.60
C GLU A 110 13.51 -4.22 -11.32
N ALA A 111 12.36 -4.84 -11.64
CA ALA A 111 11.05 -4.25 -11.33
C ALA A 111 10.85 -4.07 -9.82
N ALA A 112 11.27 -5.05 -9.01
CA ALA A 112 11.24 -4.94 -7.56
C ALA A 112 12.13 -3.79 -7.04
N PHE A 113 13.35 -3.62 -7.62
CA PHE A 113 14.24 -2.51 -7.27
C PHE A 113 13.57 -1.16 -7.50
N VAL A 114 12.98 -0.95 -8.69
CA VAL A 114 12.26 0.30 -9.02
C VAL A 114 11.15 0.56 -8.01
N CYS A 115 10.35 -0.45 -7.68
CA CYS A 115 9.26 -0.31 -6.72
C CYS A 115 9.77 0.02 -5.30
N PHE A 116 10.83 -0.64 -4.82
CA PHE A 116 11.39 -0.33 -3.49
C PHE A 116 12.02 1.06 -3.44
N HIS A 117 12.69 1.48 -4.51
CA HIS A 117 13.27 2.82 -4.59
C HIS A 117 12.17 3.90 -4.60
N ASP A 118 11.10 3.69 -5.36
CA ASP A 118 9.92 4.57 -5.37
C ASP A 118 9.26 4.62 -3.98
N ALA A 119 9.12 3.47 -3.31
CA ALA A 119 8.61 3.40 -1.94
C ALA A 119 9.47 4.22 -0.96
N MET A 120 10.80 4.13 -1.05
CA MET A 120 11.72 4.88 -0.21
C MET A 120 11.58 6.39 -0.41
N ASN A 121 11.45 6.86 -1.65
CA ASN A 121 11.21 8.28 -1.96
C ASN A 121 9.90 8.79 -1.34
N HIS A 122 8.84 7.98 -1.40
CA HIS A 122 7.57 8.31 -0.76
C HIS A 122 7.66 8.32 0.77
N PHE A 123 8.40 7.38 1.37
CA PHE A 123 8.60 7.35 2.82
C PHE A 123 9.48 8.51 3.30
N GLU A 124 10.48 8.96 2.55
CA GLU A 124 11.24 10.18 2.85
C GLU A 124 10.32 11.42 2.85
N THR A 125 9.43 11.52 1.86
CA THR A 125 8.43 12.58 1.83
C THR A 125 7.49 12.51 3.04
N ALA A 126 7.02 11.32 3.40
CA ALA A 126 6.17 11.12 4.57
C ALA A 126 6.91 11.44 5.88
N GLU A 127 8.18 11.03 6.01
CA GLU A 127 8.99 11.33 7.19
C GLU A 127 9.13 12.83 7.42
N ALA A 128 9.38 13.61 6.35
CA ALA A 128 9.44 15.07 6.43
C ALA A 128 8.13 15.74 6.88
N LEU A 129 6.99 15.06 6.69
CA LEU A 129 5.64 15.50 7.08
C LEU A 129 5.17 14.87 8.39
N SER A 130 5.96 13.99 8.99
CA SER A 130 5.57 13.17 10.12
C SER A 130 5.34 14.01 11.38
N PRO A 131 4.27 13.76 12.14
CA PRO A 131 4.11 14.37 13.44
C PRO A 131 5.19 13.87 14.42
N PRO A 132 5.50 14.64 15.49
CA PRO A 132 6.45 14.24 16.51
C PRO A 132 6.15 12.83 17.06
N ALA A 133 7.20 12.02 17.24
CA ALA A 133 7.13 10.64 17.75
C ALA A 133 6.41 9.63 16.82
N ASN A 134 6.22 9.94 15.54
CA ASN A 134 5.77 8.98 14.54
C ASN A 134 6.92 8.64 13.59
N ASP A 135 7.56 7.49 13.81
CA ASP A 135 8.66 6.96 12.99
C ASP A 135 8.21 5.89 11.98
N ASP A 136 6.92 5.78 11.72
CA ASP A 136 6.38 4.71 10.84
C ASP A 136 6.99 4.76 9.43
N ALA A 137 7.15 5.95 8.86
CA ALA A 137 7.75 6.13 7.54
C ALA A 137 9.24 5.74 7.52
N LEU A 138 10.01 6.17 8.52
CA LEU A 138 11.41 5.79 8.71
C LEU A 138 11.57 4.26 8.83
N LEU A 139 10.72 3.61 9.63
CA LEU A 139 10.75 2.15 9.80
C LEU A 139 10.48 1.42 8.48
N ARG A 140 9.55 1.93 7.67
CA ARG A 140 9.25 1.39 6.34
C ARG A 140 10.38 1.61 5.35
N TRP A 141 10.97 2.80 5.34
CA TRP A 141 12.17 3.10 4.53
C TRP A 141 13.29 2.09 4.83
N ASN A 142 13.61 1.89 6.10
CA ASN A 142 14.59 0.91 6.54
C ASN A 142 14.24 -0.53 6.13
N SER A 143 12.94 -0.86 6.10
CA SER A 143 12.48 -2.16 5.62
C SER A 143 12.79 -2.36 4.13
N CYS A 144 12.48 -1.37 3.29
CA CYS A 144 12.78 -1.41 1.86
C CYS A 144 14.29 -1.52 1.60
N ALA A 145 15.11 -0.71 2.30
CA ALA A 145 16.57 -0.78 2.19
C ALA A 145 17.11 -2.19 2.53
N ARG A 146 16.61 -2.80 3.61
CA ARG A 146 17.00 -4.18 3.98
C ARG A 146 16.54 -5.21 2.96
N MET A 147 15.38 -5.01 2.30
CA MET A 147 14.94 -5.90 1.23
C MET A 147 15.91 -5.85 0.05
N ILE A 148 16.31 -4.67 -0.41
CA ILE A 148 17.30 -4.50 -1.47
C ILE A 148 18.63 -5.15 -1.07
N MET A 149 19.13 -4.87 0.14
CA MET A 149 20.43 -5.40 0.60
C MET A 149 20.46 -6.92 0.76
N LYS A 150 19.34 -7.55 1.07
CA LYS A 150 19.26 -9.00 1.31
C LYS A 150 19.01 -9.82 0.03
N HIS A 151 18.55 -9.20 -1.04
CA HIS A 151 18.20 -9.87 -2.28
C HIS A 151 19.13 -9.44 -3.41
N PRO A 152 20.18 -10.23 -3.72
CA PRO A 152 21.15 -9.91 -4.77
C PRO A 152 20.52 -9.75 -6.16
N ASP A 153 19.35 -10.36 -6.36
CA ASP A 153 18.60 -10.28 -7.62
C ASP A 153 17.87 -8.93 -7.79
N VAL A 154 17.82 -8.11 -6.72
CA VAL A 154 17.21 -6.77 -6.71
C VAL A 154 18.32 -5.75 -6.98
N TYR A 155 18.42 -5.31 -8.22
CA TYR A 155 19.44 -4.36 -8.66
C TYR A 155 18.87 -3.37 -9.69
N PRO A 156 19.46 -2.18 -9.81
CA PRO A 156 19.03 -1.20 -10.81
C PRO A 156 19.31 -1.73 -12.22
N SER A 157 18.41 -1.44 -13.18
CA SER A 157 18.74 -1.67 -14.58
C SER A 157 19.86 -0.73 -15.04
N GLU A 158 20.57 -1.08 -16.14
CA GLU A 158 21.62 -0.24 -16.72
C GLU A 158 21.08 1.15 -17.09
N GLU A 159 19.82 1.24 -17.50
CA GLU A 159 19.12 2.50 -17.81
C GLU A 159 18.90 3.35 -16.56
N THR A 160 18.55 2.74 -15.43
CA THR A 160 18.29 3.43 -14.15
C THR A 160 19.58 3.96 -13.53
N THR A 161 20.71 3.29 -13.77
CA THR A 161 22.02 3.71 -13.23
C THR A 161 22.48 5.04 -13.81
N THR A 162 22.08 5.38 -15.03
CA THR A 162 22.49 6.63 -15.69
C THR A 162 21.79 7.87 -15.12
N GLU A 163 20.57 7.73 -14.59
CA GLU A 163 19.83 8.86 -13.98
C GLU A 163 20.34 9.22 -12.57
N VAL A 164 20.85 8.25 -11.82
CA VAL A 164 21.35 8.47 -10.44
C VAL A 164 22.69 9.20 -10.41
N TYR A 165 23.50 9.13 -11.49
CA TYR A 165 24.84 9.77 -11.56
C TYR A 165 24.85 11.16 -12.21
N VAL A 166 23.74 11.74 -12.63
CA VAL A 166 23.65 13.07 -13.27
C VAL A 166 23.17 14.16 -12.30
N GLY A 167 23.00 13.86 -11.04
CA GLY A 167 22.51 14.78 -10.00
C GLY A 167 23.59 15.14 -8.97
N ASP A 168 24.73 15.70 -9.42
CA ASP A 168 25.69 16.46 -8.58
C ASP A 168 25.74 17.92 -9.03
#